data_aa300ccced2d1f70528bfe5fdbe2b30b
#
_entry.id   aa300ccced2d1f70528bfe5fdbe2b30b
#
_cell.length_a   1.000
_cell.length_b   1.000
_cell.length_c   1.000
_cell.angle_alpha   90.00
_cell.angle_beta   90.00
_cell.angle_gamma   90.00
#
_symmetry.space_group_name_H-M   'P 1'
#
loop_
_entity.id
_entity.type
_entity.pdbx_description
1 polymer ?
#
loop_
_entity_poly.entity_id
_entity_poly.type
_entity_poly.pdbx_seq_one_letter_code
_entity_poly.pdbx_strand_id
1 'polypeptide(L)'
;MNTLGKNFVFTSFGESHGKAIGGVLDGVPAGVRIDMDLIREALDKRAGRVKGDEARGEEHPKMPRAFSGTPLGREAGVSSRALREGDEVEWLSGVMDGVTLGTPIAFIIRNADTRSEDYDWLKHNYRPGHADRTYQEKYGIRDHRGGGRASARETASRVVAGSVAQQLLKEKGVEIQAKLVQVGEEKNPERFNEYIAAIQRDGDSIGGIVECVITGLPVGVGEPIFDKLQSHLAFAMMSINGCKGFEYGSGFEGVGLKGSEMYLSDSQILISGGIAGGISDGTPVVFRCVFKPTASNRKTFEAIRREGDEAKGKSIGRHDACIAVRAVAVVEAMAAIVLQDIFSV
;
A
#
# COMPACT_ATOMS: atom_id res chain seq x y z
N MET A 1 17.36 4.27 1.84
CA MET A 1 16.96 4.99 0.61
C MET A 1 15.50 5.40 0.75
N ASN A 2 15.12 6.61 0.35
CA ASN A 2 13.74 7.12 0.40
C ASN A 2 13.21 7.49 -1.01
N THR A 3 13.89 7.00 -2.04
CA THR A 3 13.61 7.26 -3.45
C THR A 3 13.43 5.94 -4.19
N LEU A 4 12.42 5.87 -5.05
CA LEU A 4 12.07 4.75 -5.93
C LEU A 4 11.95 5.28 -7.35
N GLY A 5 12.34 4.46 -8.34
CA GLY A 5 12.23 4.73 -9.77
C GLY A 5 13.52 5.27 -10.39
N LYS A 6 13.58 5.22 -11.72
CA LYS A 6 14.67 5.72 -12.58
C LYS A 6 14.15 6.81 -13.53
N ASN A 7 12.99 6.60 -14.14
CA ASN A 7 12.35 7.49 -15.12
C ASN A 7 11.17 8.24 -14.54
N PHE A 8 10.38 7.56 -13.69
CA PHE A 8 9.34 8.15 -12.85
C PHE A 8 9.80 8.02 -11.40
N VAL A 9 10.46 9.06 -10.90
CA VAL A 9 11.16 9.04 -9.61
C VAL A 9 10.29 9.60 -8.51
N PHE A 10 10.08 8.81 -7.46
CA PHE A 10 9.34 9.24 -6.27
C PHE A 10 10.24 9.24 -5.04
N THR A 11 10.42 10.41 -4.42
CA THR A 11 11.10 10.56 -3.13
C THR A 11 10.09 10.93 -2.06
N SER A 12 9.95 10.11 -1.01
CA SER A 12 9.04 10.38 0.10
C SER A 12 9.76 10.92 1.33
N PHE A 13 9.12 11.85 2.07
CA PHE A 13 9.66 12.46 3.28
C PHE A 13 8.59 12.71 4.35
N GLY A 14 9.04 13.08 5.54
CA GLY A 14 8.19 13.46 6.67
C GLY A 14 7.87 12.31 7.62
N GLU A 15 7.70 12.62 8.90
CA GLU A 15 7.36 11.73 10.00
C GLU A 15 5.89 11.84 10.37
N SER A 16 5.31 10.76 10.91
CA SER A 16 3.86 10.68 11.21
C SER A 16 3.36 11.73 12.21
N HIS A 17 4.23 12.25 13.07
CA HIS A 17 3.95 13.30 14.05
C HIS A 17 4.82 14.55 13.83
N GLY A 18 5.47 14.66 12.65
CA GLY A 18 6.06 15.89 12.14
C GLY A 18 4.99 16.86 11.65
N LYS A 19 5.40 18.00 11.12
CA LYS A 19 4.46 19.02 10.58
C LYS A 19 3.64 18.51 9.39
N ALA A 20 4.29 17.72 8.54
CA ALA A 20 3.69 17.16 7.33
C ALA A 20 4.43 15.88 6.90
N ILE A 21 3.80 15.10 6.06
CA ILE A 21 4.43 14.13 5.16
C ILE A 21 4.32 14.66 3.74
N GLY A 22 5.12 14.16 2.82
CA GLY A 22 5.04 14.59 1.43
C GLY A 22 5.93 13.78 0.51
N GLY A 23 6.05 14.27 -0.70
CA GLY A 23 6.89 13.66 -1.70
C GLY A 23 7.33 14.63 -2.79
N VAL A 24 8.32 14.18 -3.54
CA VAL A 24 8.77 14.81 -4.78
C VAL A 24 8.65 13.75 -5.88
N LEU A 25 7.96 14.11 -6.96
CA LEU A 25 7.88 13.35 -8.20
C LEU A 25 8.73 14.04 -9.26
N ASP A 26 9.55 13.28 -9.95
CA ASP A 26 10.28 13.70 -11.14
C ASP A 26 10.01 12.75 -12.29
N GLY A 27 10.14 13.23 -13.54
CA GLY A 27 9.82 12.47 -14.73
C GLY A 27 8.33 12.44 -15.11
N VAL A 28 7.50 13.32 -14.54
CA VAL A 28 6.12 13.54 -15.00
C VAL A 28 6.12 14.44 -16.22
N PRO A 29 5.51 14.04 -17.37
CA PRO A 29 5.44 14.87 -18.57
C PRO A 29 4.75 16.22 -18.30
N ALA A 30 5.14 17.25 -19.05
CA ALA A 30 4.44 18.55 -19.05
C ALA A 30 3.06 18.43 -19.73
N GLY A 31 2.11 19.28 -19.32
CA GLY A 31 0.79 19.37 -19.95
C GLY A 31 -0.25 18.37 -19.47
N VAL A 32 0.08 17.52 -18.49
CA VAL A 32 -0.88 16.57 -17.91
C VAL A 32 -1.78 17.30 -16.91
N ARG A 33 -3.09 17.22 -17.11
CA ARG A 33 -4.08 17.74 -16.14
C ARG A 33 -4.22 16.74 -14.99
N ILE A 34 -3.91 17.19 -13.80
CA ILE A 34 -4.04 16.34 -12.59
C ILE A 34 -5.51 16.25 -12.20
N ASP A 35 -6.03 15.03 -12.14
CA ASP A 35 -7.35 14.71 -11.60
C ASP A 35 -7.29 14.63 -10.08
N MET A 36 -7.72 15.70 -9.42
CA MET A 36 -7.74 15.79 -7.96
C MET A 36 -8.81 14.92 -7.32
N ASP A 37 -9.88 14.58 -8.04
CA ASP A 37 -10.94 13.73 -7.51
C ASP A 37 -10.45 12.28 -7.43
N LEU A 38 -9.71 11.81 -8.43
CA LEU A 38 -9.05 10.50 -8.39
C LEU A 38 -8.06 10.39 -7.21
N ILE A 39 -7.25 11.44 -6.98
CA ILE A 39 -6.33 11.47 -5.84
C ILE A 39 -7.11 11.42 -4.51
N ARG A 40 -8.19 12.19 -4.40
CA ARG A 40 -9.03 12.21 -3.19
C ARG A 40 -9.69 10.87 -2.94
N GLU A 41 -10.27 10.24 -3.98
CA GLU A 41 -10.85 8.90 -3.88
C GLU A 41 -9.84 7.86 -3.40
N ALA A 42 -8.61 7.88 -3.94
CA ALA A 42 -7.54 6.96 -3.53
C ALA A 42 -7.12 7.21 -2.07
N LEU A 43 -7.01 8.46 -1.63
CA LEU A 43 -6.72 8.81 -0.24
C LEU A 43 -7.87 8.41 0.70
N ASP A 44 -9.12 8.56 0.27
CA ASP A 44 -10.29 8.11 1.03
C ASP A 44 -10.35 6.57 1.14
N LYS A 45 -10.03 5.85 0.07
CA LYS A 45 -9.86 4.39 0.08
C LYS A 45 -8.77 3.99 1.07
N ARG A 46 -7.61 4.65 1.03
CA ARG A 46 -6.53 4.43 2.00
C ARG A 46 -6.97 4.72 3.44
N ALA A 47 -7.78 5.73 3.64
CA ALA A 47 -8.30 6.11 4.97
C ALA A 47 -9.47 5.23 5.44
N GLY A 48 -9.96 4.29 4.63
CA GLY A 48 -11.14 3.48 4.92
C GLY A 48 -12.47 4.25 4.86
N ARG A 49 -12.49 5.38 4.12
CA ARG A 49 -13.67 6.25 3.97
C ARG A 49 -14.48 6.00 2.69
N VAL A 50 -14.31 4.89 2.02
CA VAL A 50 -14.96 4.62 0.72
C VAL A 50 -16.49 4.64 0.88
N LYS A 51 -17.14 5.50 0.09
CA LYS A 51 -18.59 5.42 -0.16
C LYS A 51 -18.84 4.10 -0.90
N GLY A 52 -19.79 3.29 -0.44
CA GLY A 52 -20.12 2.04 -1.10
C GLY A 52 -20.35 2.23 -2.60
N ASP A 53 -19.94 1.27 -3.41
CA ASP A 53 -20.05 1.24 -4.88
C ASP A 53 -21.49 1.14 -5.38
N GLU A 54 -22.41 1.97 -4.87
CA GLU A 54 -23.75 2.09 -5.49
C GLU A 54 -23.73 2.87 -6.81
N ALA A 55 -22.56 3.39 -7.22
CA ALA A 55 -22.46 4.28 -8.39
C ALA A 55 -21.67 3.73 -9.59
N ARG A 56 -21.10 2.53 -9.53
CA ARG A 56 -20.41 1.92 -10.69
C ARG A 56 -21.01 0.59 -11.06
N GLY A 57 -22.23 0.66 -11.61
CA GLY A 57 -22.92 -0.48 -12.26
C GLY A 57 -22.39 -0.80 -13.66
N GLU A 58 -21.12 -0.65 -13.94
CA GLU A 58 -20.52 -1.09 -15.20
C GLU A 58 -19.68 -2.33 -14.94
N GLU A 59 -20.24 -3.49 -15.35
CA GLU A 59 -19.46 -4.72 -15.51
C GLU A 59 -18.36 -4.48 -16.54
N HIS A 60 -17.10 -4.44 -16.10
CA HIS A 60 -15.96 -4.40 -17.01
C HIS A 60 -15.86 -5.72 -17.79
N PRO A 61 -16.05 -5.72 -19.12
CA PRO A 61 -16.19 -6.95 -19.91
C PRO A 61 -14.89 -7.77 -20.06
N LYS A 62 -13.80 -7.33 -19.46
CA LYS A 62 -12.46 -7.96 -19.58
C LYS A 62 -11.94 -8.62 -18.30
N MET A 63 -12.68 -8.55 -17.19
CA MET A 63 -12.24 -9.21 -15.95
C MET A 63 -12.83 -10.60 -15.80
N PRO A 64 -12.01 -11.61 -15.43
CA PRO A 64 -12.54 -12.91 -15.02
C PRO A 64 -13.53 -12.74 -13.84
N ARG A 65 -14.67 -13.47 -13.84
CA ARG A 65 -15.72 -13.40 -12.80
C ARG A 65 -15.23 -13.56 -11.35
N ALA A 66 -14.01 -14.08 -11.14
CA ALA A 66 -13.38 -14.20 -9.83
C ALA A 66 -13.00 -12.85 -9.18
N PHE A 67 -13.09 -11.73 -9.88
CA PHE A 67 -12.65 -10.41 -9.41
C PHE A 67 -13.77 -9.46 -8.97
N SER A 68 -15.03 -9.86 -8.99
CA SER A 68 -16.13 -9.10 -8.41
C SER A 68 -16.14 -9.26 -6.88
N GLY A 69 -15.47 -8.38 -6.15
CA GLY A 69 -15.49 -8.39 -4.68
C GLY A 69 -16.35 -7.25 -4.14
N THR A 70 -17.16 -7.54 -3.11
CA THR A 70 -17.96 -6.54 -2.41
C THR A 70 -17.04 -5.55 -1.65
N PRO A 71 -17.25 -4.22 -1.75
CA PRO A 71 -16.46 -3.25 -0.99
C PRO A 71 -16.63 -3.44 0.50
N LEU A 72 -15.53 -3.34 1.25
CA LEU A 72 -15.55 -3.33 2.71
C LEU A 72 -16.30 -2.08 3.22
N GLY A 73 -17.28 -2.28 4.10
CA GLY A 73 -18.01 -1.19 4.75
C GLY A 73 -17.09 -0.23 5.51
N ARG A 74 -17.53 1.01 5.64
CA ARG A 74 -16.78 2.22 6.00
C ARG A 74 -15.94 2.23 7.27
N GLU A 75 -16.04 1.27 8.18
CA GLU A 75 -15.53 1.45 9.55
C GLU A 75 -14.76 0.26 10.15
N ALA A 76 -14.78 -0.91 9.54
CA ALA A 76 -14.18 -2.09 10.13
C ALA A 76 -12.65 -2.03 10.12
N GLY A 77 -12.06 -2.00 11.30
CA GLY A 77 -10.62 -2.20 11.50
C GLY A 77 -9.73 -0.97 11.30
N VAL A 78 -10.30 0.21 10.95
CA VAL A 78 -9.56 1.44 10.71
C VAL A 78 -9.54 2.32 11.96
N SER A 79 -8.41 2.98 12.23
CA SER A 79 -8.26 3.87 13.38
C SER A 79 -9.07 5.16 13.23
N SER A 80 -9.58 5.69 14.35
CA SER A 80 -10.30 6.96 14.36
C SER A 80 -9.45 8.17 13.91
N ARG A 81 -8.13 8.06 13.94
CA ARG A 81 -7.22 9.06 13.39
C ARG A 81 -7.33 9.10 11.86
N ALA A 82 -7.22 7.95 11.20
CA ALA A 82 -7.29 7.85 9.74
C ALA A 82 -8.63 8.39 9.18
N LEU A 83 -9.72 8.20 9.94
CA LEU A 83 -11.04 8.71 9.54
C LEU A 83 -11.19 10.24 9.68
N ARG A 84 -10.37 10.90 10.53
CA ARG A 84 -10.47 12.36 10.80
C ARG A 84 -9.46 13.19 10.01
N GLU A 85 -8.33 12.62 9.59
CA GLU A 85 -7.34 13.34 8.78
C GLU A 85 -7.92 13.58 7.38
N GLY A 86 -8.04 14.85 6.98
CA GLY A 86 -8.60 15.24 5.67
C GLY A 86 -7.70 14.86 4.49
N ASP A 87 -6.41 14.60 4.74
CA ASP A 87 -5.39 14.25 3.73
C ASP A 87 -5.38 15.20 2.51
N GLU A 88 -5.57 16.50 2.75
CA GLU A 88 -5.51 17.51 1.69
C GLU A 88 -4.08 17.63 1.13
N VAL A 89 -3.98 17.59 -0.20
CA VAL A 89 -2.73 17.70 -0.93
C VAL A 89 -2.46 19.17 -1.27
N GLU A 90 -1.32 19.67 -0.79
CA GLU A 90 -0.81 21.01 -1.11
C GLU A 90 0.36 20.86 -2.09
N TRP A 91 0.15 21.33 -3.34
CA TRP A 91 1.22 21.38 -4.35
C TRP A 91 2.15 22.55 -4.08
N LEU A 92 3.44 22.29 -4.02
CA LEU A 92 4.47 23.30 -3.76
C LEU A 92 5.23 23.70 -5.02
N SER A 93 5.31 22.84 -6.02
CA SER A 93 5.98 23.09 -7.30
C SER A 93 5.50 22.12 -8.38
N GLY A 94 5.85 22.39 -9.64
CA GLY A 94 5.65 21.49 -10.77
C GLY A 94 4.22 21.43 -11.30
N VAL A 95 3.28 22.14 -10.69
CA VAL A 95 1.86 22.22 -11.11
C VAL A 95 1.41 23.68 -11.14
N MET A 96 0.75 24.09 -12.22
CA MET A 96 0.14 25.41 -12.40
C MET A 96 -1.27 25.22 -12.95
N ASP A 97 -2.27 25.79 -12.29
CA ASP A 97 -3.67 25.69 -12.65
C ASP A 97 -4.15 24.23 -12.87
N GLY A 98 -3.62 23.30 -12.07
CA GLY A 98 -3.92 21.88 -12.15
C GLY A 98 -3.24 21.13 -13.31
N VAL A 99 -2.26 21.75 -13.99
CA VAL A 99 -1.51 21.16 -15.11
C VAL A 99 -0.03 21.04 -14.75
N THR A 100 0.58 19.92 -15.07
CA THR A 100 2.01 19.65 -14.82
C THR A 100 2.90 20.48 -15.74
N LEU A 101 4.05 20.92 -15.21
CA LEU A 101 5.02 21.75 -15.94
C LEU A 101 6.18 20.97 -16.54
N GLY A 102 6.30 19.65 -16.28
CA GLY A 102 7.46 18.82 -16.65
C GLY A 102 8.68 19.06 -15.75
N THR A 103 8.53 19.85 -14.69
CA THR A 103 9.53 20.07 -13.64
C THR A 103 9.16 19.26 -12.40
N PRO A 104 10.08 19.05 -11.44
CA PRO A 104 9.78 18.27 -10.25
C PRO A 104 8.52 18.77 -9.51
N ILE A 105 7.59 17.85 -9.26
CA ILE A 105 6.36 18.11 -8.51
C ILE A 105 6.61 17.83 -7.06
N ALA A 106 6.64 18.86 -6.22
CA ALA A 106 6.69 18.71 -4.78
C ALA A 106 5.30 18.92 -4.17
N PHE A 107 4.96 18.08 -3.18
CA PHE A 107 3.69 18.19 -2.46
C PHE A 107 3.84 17.81 -1.00
N ILE A 108 2.92 18.33 -0.17
CA ILE A 108 2.79 17.95 1.24
C ILE A 108 1.34 17.61 1.60
N ILE A 109 1.21 16.82 2.66
CA ILE A 109 -0.03 16.55 3.38
C ILE A 109 0.22 16.89 4.84
N ARG A 110 -0.50 17.87 5.39
CA ARG A 110 -0.31 18.31 6.77
C ARG A 110 -0.81 17.26 7.76
N ASN A 111 -0.10 17.10 8.87
CA ASN A 111 -0.52 16.24 9.97
C ASN A 111 -1.38 17.06 10.94
N ALA A 112 -2.70 16.89 10.90
CA ALA A 112 -3.65 17.69 11.67
C ALA A 112 -3.97 17.10 13.07
N ASP A 113 -4.01 15.77 13.21
CA ASP A 113 -4.43 15.08 14.45
C ASP A 113 -3.24 14.34 15.10
N THR A 114 -2.27 15.09 15.62
CA THR A 114 -1.10 14.55 16.31
C THR A 114 -1.27 14.67 17.83
N ARG A 115 -1.30 13.51 18.52
CA ARG A 115 -1.27 13.45 20.00
C ARG A 115 0.07 12.89 20.43
N SER A 116 1.08 13.73 20.46
CA SER A 116 2.47 13.33 20.75
C SER A 116 2.66 12.79 22.16
N GLU A 117 1.88 13.26 23.13
CA GLU A 117 1.90 12.84 24.53
C GLU A 117 1.60 11.35 24.73
N ASP A 118 0.74 10.75 23.87
CA ASP A 118 0.41 9.33 23.91
C ASP A 118 1.64 8.42 23.71
N TYR A 119 2.76 9.00 23.23
CA TYR A 119 3.98 8.29 22.84
C TYR A 119 5.20 8.58 23.73
N ASP A 120 5.06 9.39 24.79
CA ASP A 120 6.19 9.77 25.67
C ASP A 120 6.85 8.54 26.32
N TRP A 121 6.04 7.54 26.69
CA TRP A 121 6.53 6.28 27.21
C TRP A 121 7.53 5.58 26.24
N LEU A 122 7.29 5.69 24.94
CA LEU A 122 8.14 5.09 23.89
C LEU A 122 9.51 5.77 23.75
N LYS A 123 9.74 6.91 24.40
CA LYS A 123 11.05 7.55 24.41
C LYS A 123 12.13 6.63 24.97
N HIS A 124 11.78 5.82 25.98
CA HIS A 124 12.69 4.92 26.67
C HIS A 124 12.37 3.43 26.47
N ASN A 125 11.31 3.11 25.72
CA ASN A 125 10.83 1.75 25.53
C ASN A 125 10.61 1.45 24.04
N TYR A 126 10.67 0.17 23.67
CA TYR A 126 10.46 -0.29 22.31
C TYR A 126 9.27 -1.24 22.25
N ARG A 127 8.39 -1.04 21.29
CA ARG A 127 7.28 -1.96 21.03
C ARG A 127 7.81 -3.23 20.36
N PRO A 128 7.38 -4.43 20.82
CA PRO A 128 7.68 -5.68 20.12
C PRO A 128 7.04 -5.65 18.72
N GLY A 129 7.73 -6.23 17.76
CA GLY A 129 7.25 -6.30 16.37
C GLY A 129 7.15 -4.95 15.63
N HIS A 130 7.63 -3.84 16.24
CA HIS A 130 7.75 -2.52 15.62
C HIS A 130 9.21 -2.17 15.32
N ALA A 131 9.44 -1.14 14.49
CA ALA A 131 10.79 -0.71 14.11
C ALA A 131 11.46 0.23 15.14
N ASP A 132 10.91 0.40 16.33
CA ASP A 132 11.40 1.35 17.33
C ASP A 132 12.90 1.12 17.65
N ARG A 133 13.25 -0.13 17.98
CA ARG A 133 14.63 -0.52 18.33
C ARG A 133 15.58 -0.40 17.13
N THR A 134 15.20 -0.95 15.99
CA THR A 134 16.07 -0.98 14.81
C THR A 134 16.40 0.43 14.28
N TYR A 135 15.44 1.36 14.34
CA TYR A 135 15.69 2.75 13.98
C TYR A 135 16.60 3.44 14.99
N GLN A 136 16.38 3.22 16.30
CA GLN A 136 17.21 3.78 17.34
C GLN A 136 18.67 3.30 17.23
N GLU A 137 18.88 2.00 17.03
CA GLU A 137 20.22 1.42 16.92
C GLU A 137 20.92 1.84 15.62
N LYS A 138 20.19 1.91 14.51
CA LYS A 138 20.78 2.28 13.21
C LYS A 138 21.20 3.75 13.13
N TYR A 139 20.34 4.66 13.63
CA TYR A 139 20.54 6.09 13.44
C TYR A 139 21.00 6.82 14.70
N GLY A 140 21.08 6.14 15.86
CA GLY A 140 21.39 6.75 17.16
C GLY A 140 20.27 7.60 17.74
N ILE A 141 19.33 8.02 16.91
CA ILE A 141 18.16 8.85 17.26
C ILE A 141 16.96 8.42 16.43
N ARG A 142 15.75 8.57 16.98
CA ARG A 142 14.47 8.36 16.28
C ARG A 142 13.41 9.34 16.75
N ASP A 143 12.44 9.62 15.92
CA ASP A 143 11.19 10.21 16.38
C ASP A 143 10.34 9.09 17.01
N HIS A 144 10.21 9.12 18.34
CA HIS A 144 9.43 8.13 19.09
C HIS A 144 7.91 8.35 18.96
N ARG A 145 7.48 9.53 18.51
CA ARG A 145 6.08 9.91 18.36
C ARG A 145 5.47 9.21 17.17
N GLY A 146 4.47 8.36 17.40
CA GLY A 146 3.73 7.65 16.36
C GLY A 146 4.54 6.71 15.46
N GLY A 147 5.84 6.50 15.75
CA GLY A 147 6.73 5.63 14.98
C GLY A 147 7.41 6.27 13.78
N GLY A 148 7.33 7.59 13.62
CA GLY A 148 8.06 8.35 12.58
C GLY A 148 7.83 7.81 11.16
N ARG A 149 8.93 7.51 10.45
CA ARG A 149 8.90 6.91 9.10
C ARG A 149 8.42 5.46 9.06
N ALA A 150 8.46 4.73 10.18
CA ALA A 150 7.93 3.36 10.26
C ALA A 150 6.41 3.30 10.39
N SER A 151 5.75 4.44 10.54
CA SER A 151 4.29 4.54 10.59
C SER A 151 3.67 4.41 9.21
N ALA A 152 2.53 3.72 9.12
CA ALA A 152 1.73 3.64 7.89
C ALA A 152 1.20 5.02 7.42
N ARG A 153 1.34 6.09 8.20
CA ARG A 153 0.98 7.46 7.81
C ARG A 153 1.72 7.89 6.54
N GLU A 154 3.00 7.54 6.40
CA GLU A 154 3.82 7.91 5.25
C GLU A 154 3.25 7.39 3.92
N THR A 155 2.45 6.32 3.94
CA THR A 155 1.87 5.74 2.72
C THR A 155 0.86 6.66 2.03
N ALA A 156 0.35 7.71 2.69
CA ALA A 156 -0.51 8.69 2.02
C ALA A 156 0.27 9.43 0.91
N SER A 157 1.55 9.74 1.12
CA SER A 157 2.38 10.32 0.06
C SER A 157 2.60 9.38 -1.13
N ARG A 158 2.69 8.05 -0.86
CA ARG A 158 2.77 7.04 -1.93
C ARG A 158 1.48 6.98 -2.74
N VAL A 159 0.32 7.11 -2.07
CA VAL A 159 -0.99 7.12 -2.74
C VAL A 159 -1.12 8.31 -3.66
N VAL A 160 -0.70 9.52 -3.24
CA VAL A 160 -0.69 10.70 -4.13
C VAL A 160 0.18 10.46 -5.36
N ALA A 161 1.42 9.99 -5.15
CA ALA A 161 2.34 9.70 -6.25
C ALA A 161 1.80 8.62 -7.20
N GLY A 162 1.25 7.54 -6.64
CA GLY A 162 0.64 6.46 -7.40
C GLY A 162 -0.61 6.88 -8.16
N SER A 163 -1.42 7.80 -7.62
CA SER A 163 -2.59 8.33 -8.33
C SER A 163 -2.17 9.17 -9.56
N VAL A 164 -1.09 9.93 -9.48
CA VAL A 164 -0.51 10.61 -10.66
C VAL A 164 -0.05 9.60 -11.69
N ALA A 165 0.66 8.53 -11.26
CA ALA A 165 1.09 7.46 -12.15
C ALA A 165 -0.09 6.71 -12.79
N GLN A 166 -1.18 6.43 -12.05
CA GLN A 166 -2.38 5.78 -12.57
C GLN A 166 -3.07 6.60 -13.67
N GLN A 167 -3.09 7.92 -13.55
CA GLN A 167 -3.64 8.79 -14.59
C GLN A 167 -2.87 8.63 -15.92
N LEU A 168 -1.54 8.63 -15.86
CA LEU A 168 -0.68 8.44 -17.03
C LEU A 168 -0.83 7.02 -17.63
N LEU A 169 -0.95 6.01 -16.79
CA LEU A 169 -1.14 4.63 -17.23
C LEU A 169 -2.52 4.39 -17.86
N LYS A 170 -3.55 5.05 -17.34
CA LYS A 170 -4.92 4.99 -17.87
C LYS A 170 -4.99 5.51 -19.32
N GLU A 171 -4.24 6.57 -19.66
CA GLU A 171 -4.12 7.06 -21.04
C GLU A 171 -3.50 6.01 -21.98
N LYS A 172 -2.68 5.11 -21.44
CA LYS A 172 -2.09 3.97 -22.16
C LYS A 172 -2.96 2.71 -22.13
N GLY A 173 -4.17 2.78 -21.55
CA GLY A 173 -5.11 1.66 -21.43
C GLY A 173 -4.77 0.65 -20.33
N VAL A 174 -3.85 0.98 -19.42
CA VAL A 174 -3.50 0.12 -18.28
C VAL A 174 -4.36 0.46 -17.08
N GLU A 175 -5.01 -0.55 -16.49
CA GLU A 175 -5.82 -0.44 -15.28
C GLU A 175 -5.23 -1.29 -14.15
N ILE A 176 -5.27 -0.78 -12.93
CA ILE A 176 -4.74 -1.41 -11.73
C ILE A 176 -5.84 -1.46 -10.69
N GLN A 177 -6.16 -2.64 -10.20
CA GLN A 177 -7.15 -2.83 -9.15
C GLN A 177 -6.62 -3.78 -8.09
N ALA A 178 -6.80 -3.42 -6.82
CA ALA A 178 -6.48 -4.30 -5.71
C ALA A 178 -7.69 -4.49 -4.79
N LYS A 179 -7.74 -5.66 -4.14
CA LYS A 179 -8.78 -6.01 -3.18
C LYS A 179 -8.22 -6.84 -2.04
N LEU A 180 -8.88 -6.79 -0.91
CA LEU A 180 -8.63 -7.69 0.21
C LEU A 180 -9.26 -9.05 -0.11
N VAL A 181 -8.47 -10.13 -0.07
CA VAL A 181 -8.94 -11.48 -0.40
C VAL A 181 -8.92 -12.44 0.79
N GLN A 182 -8.25 -12.05 1.87
CA GLN A 182 -8.23 -12.85 3.10
C GLN A 182 -7.94 -11.94 4.31
N VAL A 183 -8.60 -12.22 5.44
CA VAL A 183 -8.34 -11.60 6.74
C VAL A 183 -8.17 -12.71 7.77
N GLY A 184 -6.97 -12.86 8.33
CA GLY A 184 -6.67 -14.01 9.18
C GLY A 184 -6.96 -15.31 8.43
N GLU A 185 -7.89 -16.12 8.95
CA GLU A 185 -8.35 -17.36 8.31
C GLU A 185 -9.61 -17.19 7.46
N GLU A 186 -10.29 -16.04 7.55
CA GLU A 186 -11.52 -15.77 6.82
C GLU A 186 -11.22 -15.41 5.36
N LYS A 187 -11.88 -16.07 4.42
CA LYS A 187 -11.73 -15.87 2.96
C LYS A 187 -13.02 -15.36 2.30
N ASN A 188 -14.16 -15.37 3.03
CA ASN A 188 -15.39 -14.80 2.49
C ASN A 188 -15.42 -13.28 2.71
N PRO A 189 -15.39 -12.45 1.64
CA PRO A 189 -15.37 -10.99 1.75
C PRO A 189 -16.57 -10.41 2.52
N GLU A 190 -17.75 -11.02 2.44
CA GLU A 190 -18.96 -10.58 3.14
C GLU A 190 -18.80 -10.63 4.66
N ARG A 191 -17.91 -11.49 5.18
CA ARG A 191 -17.66 -11.70 6.60
C ARG A 191 -16.48 -10.91 7.14
N PHE A 192 -15.68 -10.27 6.28
CA PHE A 192 -14.48 -9.54 6.72
C PHE A 192 -14.78 -8.48 7.76
N ASN A 193 -15.82 -7.66 7.57
CA ASN A 193 -16.19 -6.61 8.49
C ASN A 193 -16.53 -7.14 9.87
N GLU A 194 -17.34 -8.20 9.93
CA GLU A 194 -17.74 -8.85 11.19
C GLU A 194 -16.52 -9.45 11.90
N TYR A 195 -15.67 -10.15 11.15
CA TYR A 195 -14.46 -10.80 11.67
C TYR A 195 -13.48 -9.76 12.25
N ILE A 196 -13.20 -8.69 11.50
CA ILE A 196 -12.32 -7.59 11.96
C ILE A 196 -12.92 -6.90 13.18
N ALA A 197 -14.23 -6.64 13.21
CA ALA A 197 -14.91 -6.02 14.35
C ALA A 197 -14.84 -6.90 15.62
N ALA A 198 -14.88 -8.23 15.48
CA ALA A 198 -14.68 -9.15 16.60
C ALA A 198 -13.26 -9.04 17.18
N ILE A 199 -12.23 -9.05 16.32
CA ILE A 199 -10.83 -8.86 16.71
C ILE A 199 -10.63 -7.50 17.41
N GLN A 200 -11.22 -6.43 16.85
CA GLN A 200 -11.13 -5.09 17.43
C GLN A 200 -11.79 -4.98 18.82
N ARG A 201 -12.93 -5.65 19.01
CA ARG A 201 -13.60 -5.73 20.34
C ARG A 201 -12.73 -6.43 21.38
N ASP A 202 -12.02 -7.50 20.96
CA ASP A 202 -11.06 -8.20 21.81
C ASP A 202 -9.77 -7.38 22.08
N GLY A 203 -9.62 -6.22 21.44
CA GLY A 203 -8.47 -5.34 21.62
C GLY A 203 -7.21 -5.82 20.91
N ASP A 204 -7.34 -6.72 19.93
CA ASP A 204 -6.25 -7.31 19.20
C ASP A 204 -6.18 -6.79 17.75
N SER A 205 -5.30 -7.36 16.95
CA SER A 205 -5.11 -7.07 15.52
C SER A 205 -4.91 -8.35 14.74
N ILE A 206 -5.23 -8.30 13.45
CA ILE A 206 -5.14 -9.42 12.53
C ILE A 206 -4.47 -8.98 11.22
N GLY A 207 -3.79 -9.89 10.54
CA GLY A 207 -3.23 -9.70 9.21
C GLY A 207 -4.23 -9.97 8.10
N GLY A 208 -3.80 -9.73 6.86
CA GLY A 208 -4.62 -10.04 5.68
C GLY A 208 -3.78 -10.12 4.41
N ILE A 209 -4.42 -10.57 3.34
CA ILE A 209 -3.85 -10.69 2.01
C ILE A 209 -4.57 -9.74 1.07
N VAL A 210 -3.79 -8.94 0.36
CA VAL A 210 -4.26 -8.06 -0.72
C VAL A 210 -3.82 -8.66 -2.05
N GLU A 211 -4.77 -8.86 -2.95
CA GLU A 211 -4.55 -9.27 -4.33
C GLU A 211 -4.64 -8.05 -5.24
N CYS A 212 -3.73 -7.95 -6.19
CA CYS A 212 -3.72 -6.91 -7.21
C CYS A 212 -3.75 -7.52 -8.60
N VAL A 213 -4.55 -6.92 -9.47
CA VAL A 213 -4.68 -7.28 -10.87
C VAL A 213 -4.39 -6.05 -11.73
N ILE A 214 -3.53 -6.22 -12.71
CA ILE A 214 -3.17 -5.22 -13.70
C ILE A 214 -3.66 -5.72 -15.05
N THR A 215 -4.48 -4.93 -15.73
CA THR A 215 -5.00 -5.24 -17.08
C THR A 215 -4.53 -4.21 -18.09
N GLY A 216 -4.57 -4.56 -19.38
CA GLY A 216 -4.18 -3.66 -20.46
C GLY A 216 -2.67 -3.47 -20.64
N LEU A 217 -1.85 -4.17 -19.85
CA LEU A 217 -0.40 -4.12 -20.03
C LEU A 217 -0.01 -4.88 -21.29
N PRO A 218 0.73 -4.27 -22.26
CA PRO A 218 1.14 -4.96 -23.48
C PRO A 218 2.20 -6.04 -23.18
N VAL A 219 2.43 -6.90 -24.15
CA VAL A 219 3.61 -7.79 -24.15
C VAL A 219 4.88 -6.93 -24.17
N GLY A 220 5.90 -7.31 -23.39
CA GLY A 220 7.23 -6.70 -23.51
C GLY A 220 7.62 -5.76 -22.37
N VAL A 221 6.81 -5.59 -21.32
CA VAL A 221 7.16 -4.75 -20.17
C VAL A 221 7.96 -5.55 -19.14
N GLY A 222 9.15 -5.06 -18.80
CA GLY A 222 10.14 -5.73 -17.95
C GLY A 222 11.29 -6.32 -18.77
N GLU A 223 12.31 -6.81 -18.08
CA GLU A 223 13.57 -7.28 -18.66
C GLU A 223 13.90 -8.72 -18.23
N PRO A 224 14.77 -9.45 -18.95
CA PRO A 224 14.93 -10.89 -18.72
C PRO A 224 15.74 -11.29 -17.49
N ILE A 225 16.61 -10.49 -16.89
CA ILE A 225 17.48 -10.97 -15.80
C ILE A 225 17.24 -10.23 -14.49
N PHE A 226 17.79 -9.04 -14.30
CA PHE A 226 17.74 -8.34 -13.00
C PHE A 226 16.59 -7.35 -12.90
N ASP A 227 16.18 -6.74 -14.01
CA ASP A 227 15.07 -5.77 -14.06
C ASP A 227 13.74 -6.45 -14.48
N LYS A 228 13.50 -7.67 -14.01
CA LYS A 228 12.24 -8.40 -14.23
C LYS A 228 11.05 -7.64 -13.65
N LEU A 229 9.92 -7.64 -14.35
CA LEU A 229 8.70 -6.98 -13.90
C LEU A 229 8.28 -7.42 -12.46
N GLN A 230 8.25 -8.73 -12.19
CA GLN A 230 7.92 -9.21 -10.84
C GLN A 230 8.96 -8.81 -9.79
N SER A 231 10.23 -8.62 -10.16
CA SER A 231 11.27 -8.18 -9.22
C SER A 231 11.05 -6.73 -8.80
N HIS A 232 10.69 -5.85 -9.73
CA HIS A 232 10.34 -4.45 -9.44
C HIS A 232 9.06 -4.36 -8.60
N LEU A 233 8.01 -5.12 -8.98
CA LEU A 233 6.78 -5.20 -8.19
C LEU A 233 7.06 -5.70 -6.77
N ALA A 234 7.81 -6.80 -6.62
CA ALA A 234 8.16 -7.35 -5.31
C ALA A 234 8.96 -6.34 -4.46
N PHE A 235 9.95 -5.67 -5.03
CA PHE A 235 10.74 -4.65 -4.33
C PHE A 235 9.85 -3.53 -3.81
N ALA A 236 8.95 -3.00 -4.65
CA ALA A 236 8.04 -1.95 -4.27
C ALA A 236 7.05 -2.40 -3.19
N MET A 237 6.42 -3.58 -3.35
CA MET A 237 5.46 -4.13 -2.39
C MET A 237 6.10 -4.42 -1.04
N MET A 238 7.31 -5.03 -1.02
CA MET A 238 8.04 -5.32 0.22
C MET A 238 8.51 -4.05 0.94
N SER A 239 8.51 -2.90 0.29
CA SER A 239 8.77 -1.61 0.92
C SER A 239 7.57 -1.06 1.70
N ILE A 240 6.37 -1.61 1.50
CA ILE A 240 5.16 -1.16 2.20
C ILE A 240 5.23 -1.59 3.67
N ASN A 241 4.92 -0.66 4.57
CA ASN A 241 4.92 -0.93 6.02
C ASN A 241 4.02 -2.11 6.37
N GLY A 242 4.59 -3.12 7.02
CA GLY A 242 3.86 -4.32 7.44
C GLY A 242 3.72 -5.42 6.39
N CYS A 243 4.12 -5.21 5.16
CA CYS A 243 4.21 -6.26 4.15
C CYS A 243 5.23 -7.32 4.59
N LYS A 244 4.88 -8.61 4.44
CA LYS A 244 5.68 -9.77 4.87
C LYS A 244 5.93 -10.80 3.78
N GLY A 245 5.24 -10.67 2.66
CA GLY A 245 5.43 -11.56 1.53
C GLY A 245 4.79 -11.01 0.28
N PHE A 246 5.31 -11.46 -0.83
CA PHE A 246 4.86 -11.19 -2.18
C PHE A 246 4.89 -12.50 -2.96
N GLU A 247 3.85 -12.75 -3.74
CA GLU A 247 3.80 -13.84 -4.70
C GLU A 247 3.02 -13.38 -5.94
N TYR A 248 3.30 -13.99 -7.09
CA TYR A 248 2.59 -13.73 -8.35
C TYR A 248 2.17 -15.04 -9.01
N GLY A 249 1.09 -14.99 -9.79
CA GLY A 249 0.51 -16.18 -10.36
C GLY A 249 0.13 -17.20 -9.29
N SER A 250 0.47 -18.46 -9.52
CA SER A 250 0.22 -19.56 -8.56
C SER A 250 1.04 -19.45 -7.26
N GLY A 251 2.12 -18.62 -7.26
CA GLY A 251 2.92 -18.40 -6.08
C GLY A 251 3.40 -19.69 -5.41
N PHE A 252 3.28 -19.75 -4.08
CA PHE A 252 3.66 -20.94 -3.29
C PHE A 252 2.80 -22.17 -3.55
N GLU A 253 1.54 -22.00 -3.94
CA GLU A 253 0.63 -23.11 -4.26
C GLU A 253 1.08 -23.85 -5.53
N GLY A 254 1.80 -23.17 -6.42
CA GLY A 254 2.36 -23.76 -7.64
C GLY A 254 3.35 -24.90 -7.42
N VAL A 255 3.91 -25.05 -6.19
CA VAL A 255 4.83 -26.14 -5.87
C VAL A 255 4.19 -27.55 -6.05
N GLY A 256 2.87 -27.65 -5.91
CA GLY A 256 2.11 -28.89 -6.09
C GLY A 256 1.78 -29.22 -7.54
N LEU A 257 1.99 -28.32 -8.49
CA LEU A 257 1.62 -28.50 -9.89
C LEU A 257 2.69 -29.32 -10.63
N LYS A 258 2.23 -30.23 -11.48
CA LYS A 258 3.11 -30.89 -12.46
C LYS A 258 3.38 -29.95 -13.63
N GLY A 259 4.54 -30.07 -14.28
CA GLY A 259 4.88 -29.26 -15.43
C GLY A 259 3.84 -29.32 -16.56
N SER A 260 3.19 -30.46 -16.78
CA SER A 260 2.14 -30.61 -17.78
C SER A 260 0.83 -29.86 -17.42
N GLU A 261 0.60 -29.58 -16.14
CA GLU A 261 -0.60 -28.83 -15.67
C GLU A 261 -0.42 -27.33 -15.95
N MET A 262 0.82 -26.86 -16.15
CA MET A 262 1.14 -25.49 -16.53
C MET A 262 0.64 -25.09 -17.95
N TYR A 263 0.27 -26.05 -18.79
CA TYR A 263 -0.14 -25.81 -20.20
C TYR A 263 -1.66 -25.77 -20.39
N LEU A 264 -2.45 -25.96 -19.36
CA LEU A 264 -3.92 -25.93 -19.47
C LEU A 264 -4.39 -24.50 -19.67
N SER A 265 -5.03 -24.22 -20.82
CA SER A 265 -5.36 -22.88 -21.32
C SER A 265 -6.15 -22.01 -20.34
N ASP A 266 -7.08 -22.56 -19.60
CA ASP A 266 -7.95 -21.81 -18.67
C ASP A 266 -7.23 -21.45 -17.34
N SER A 267 -6.10 -22.10 -17.07
CA SER A 267 -5.31 -21.92 -15.85
C SER A 267 -4.07 -21.06 -16.05
N GLN A 268 -3.65 -20.80 -17.31
CA GLN A 268 -2.37 -20.12 -17.58
C GLN A 268 -2.25 -18.76 -16.90
N ILE A 269 -3.28 -17.93 -16.93
CA ILE A 269 -3.29 -16.60 -16.31
C ILE A 269 -3.06 -16.72 -14.79
N LEU A 270 -3.70 -17.68 -14.15
CA LEU A 270 -3.56 -17.90 -12.70
C LEU A 270 -2.19 -18.49 -12.34
N ILE A 271 -1.59 -19.26 -13.23
CA ILE A 271 -0.31 -19.95 -13.00
C ILE A 271 0.87 -19.01 -13.27
N SER A 272 0.91 -18.37 -14.44
CA SER A 272 1.99 -17.46 -14.84
C SER A 272 1.89 -16.10 -14.16
N GLY A 273 0.68 -15.67 -13.82
CA GLY A 273 0.41 -14.33 -13.30
C GLY A 273 0.71 -13.22 -14.30
N GLY A 274 0.58 -13.49 -15.61
CA GLY A 274 0.78 -12.52 -16.69
C GLY A 274 2.24 -12.18 -16.98
N ILE A 275 3.20 -12.97 -16.44
CA ILE A 275 4.64 -12.70 -16.57
C ILE A 275 5.37 -13.98 -16.99
N ALA A 276 6.04 -13.93 -18.12
CA ALA A 276 6.88 -15.01 -18.65
C ALA A 276 8.33 -14.53 -18.78
N GLY A 277 9.27 -15.25 -18.18
CA GLY A 277 10.71 -14.92 -18.27
C GLY A 277 11.11 -13.58 -17.61
N GLY A 278 10.19 -12.90 -16.93
CA GLY A 278 10.42 -11.57 -16.32
C GLY A 278 9.72 -10.43 -17.06
N ILE A 279 9.00 -10.74 -18.13
CA ILE A 279 8.40 -9.81 -19.08
C ILE A 279 6.89 -10.07 -19.12
N SER A 280 6.07 -9.03 -19.23
CA SER A 280 4.62 -9.17 -19.40
C SER A 280 4.28 -9.91 -20.69
N ASP A 281 3.30 -10.81 -20.62
CA ASP A 281 2.86 -11.64 -21.75
C ASP A 281 1.56 -11.14 -22.41
N GLY A 282 1.05 -9.97 -22.01
CA GLY A 282 -0.18 -9.37 -22.52
C GLY A 282 -1.46 -9.86 -21.82
N THR A 283 -1.36 -10.87 -20.97
CA THR A 283 -2.47 -11.29 -20.11
C THR A 283 -2.47 -10.48 -18.80
N PRO A 284 -3.56 -10.51 -18.01
CA PRO A 284 -3.60 -9.79 -16.73
C PRO A 284 -2.45 -10.21 -15.80
N VAL A 285 -1.71 -9.22 -15.27
CA VAL A 285 -0.70 -9.47 -14.23
C VAL A 285 -1.39 -9.58 -12.89
N VAL A 286 -1.19 -10.72 -12.21
CA VAL A 286 -1.82 -11.03 -10.91
C VAL A 286 -0.77 -11.33 -9.86
N PHE A 287 -0.85 -10.62 -8.72
CA PHE A 287 0.04 -10.85 -7.58
C PHE A 287 -0.69 -10.64 -6.26
N ARG A 288 -0.14 -11.19 -5.18
CA ARG A 288 -0.66 -11.09 -3.82
C ARG A 288 0.41 -10.61 -2.85
N CYS A 289 -0.01 -9.81 -1.86
CA CYS A 289 0.83 -9.31 -0.78
C CYS A 289 0.22 -9.68 0.57
N VAL A 290 1.01 -10.25 1.48
CA VAL A 290 0.58 -10.55 2.84
C VAL A 290 1.03 -9.45 3.79
N PHE A 291 0.11 -8.98 4.63
CA PHE A 291 0.35 -7.97 5.66
C PHE A 291 0.22 -8.59 7.05
N LYS A 292 1.19 -8.33 7.92
CA LYS A 292 1.17 -8.80 9.30
C LYS A 292 0.10 -8.09 10.12
N PRO A 293 -0.32 -8.65 11.27
CA PRO A 293 -1.07 -7.93 12.29
C PRO A 293 -0.34 -6.64 12.72
N THR A 294 -1.10 -5.61 13.08
CA THR A 294 -0.55 -4.36 13.59
C THR A 294 0.15 -4.60 14.92
N ALA A 295 1.41 -4.19 15.04
CA ALA A 295 2.19 -4.38 16.27
C ALA A 295 1.64 -3.60 17.48
N SER A 296 0.94 -2.50 17.21
CA SER A 296 0.27 -1.71 18.24
C SER A 296 -1.19 -2.17 18.35
N ASN A 297 -1.55 -2.75 19.50
CA ASN A 297 -2.91 -3.16 19.85
C ASN A 297 -3.19 -2.86 21.34
N ARG A 298 -4.34 -3.25 21.87
CA ARG A 298 -4.72 -2.97 23.26
C ARG A 298 -4.29 -4.03 24.25
N LYS A 299 -3.64 -5.11 23.80
CA LYS A 299 -3.10 -6.17 24.66
C LYS A 299 -1.89 -5.67 25.42
N THR A 300 -1.67 -6.20 26.60
CA THR A 300 -0.45 -5.94 27.37
C THR A 300 0.70 -6.73 26.76
N PHE A 301 1.87 -6.13 26.69
CA PHE A 301 3.08 -6.76 26.18
C PHE A 301 4.28 -6.45 27.07
N GLU A 302 5.30 -7.28 26.98
CA GLU A 302 6.61 -7.04 27.57
C GLU A 302 7.43 -6.20 26.58
N ALA A 303 7.82 -5.01 26.99
CA ALA A 303 8.61 -4.08 26.19
C ALA A 303 10.09 -4.22 26.54
N ILE A 304 10.94 -4.10 25.54
CA ILE A 304 12.39 -4.02 25.74
C ILE A 304 12.73 -2.58 26.10
N ARG A 305 13.33 -2.34 27.27
CA ARG A 305 13.87 -1.02 27.64
C ARG A 305 15.14 -0.73 26.86
N ARG A 306 15.39 0.54 26.60
CA ARG A 306 16.60 1.03 25.99
C ARG A 306 17.84 0.73 26.86
N GLU A 307 17.68 0.67 28.17
CA GLU A 307 18.74 0.48 29.19
C GLU A 307 18.66 -0.90 29.90
N GLY A 308 18.10 -1.91 29.25
CA GLY A 308 18.34 -3.31 29.64
C GLY A 308 17.28 -4.02 30.45
N ASP A 309 16.36 -3.36 31.14
CA ASP A 309 15.30 -4.03 31.91
C ASP A 309 14.00 -4.17 31.11
N GLU A 310 13.35 -5.32 31.24
CA GLU A 310 12.01 -5.54 30.69
C GLU A 310 10.95 -4.73 31.44
N ALA A 311 10.07 -4.07 30.70
CA ALA A 311 8.94 -3.36 31.27
C ALA A 311 7.63 -3.86 30.66
N LYS A 312 6.63 -4.11 31.50
CA LYS A 312 5.28 -4.34 31.00
C LYS A 312 4.73 -3.03 30.45
N GLY A 313 4.30 -3.05 29.20
CA GLY A 313 3.71 -1.90 28.52
C GLY A 313 2.37 -2.26 27.91
N LYS A 314 1.58 -1.23 27.66
CA LYS A 314 0.37 -1.30 26.87
C LYS A 314 0.50 -0.23 25.79
N SER A 315 0.28 -0.59 24.54
CA SER A 315 0.27 0.42 23.49
C SER A 315 -0.95 1.34 23.72
N ILE A 316 -0.66 2.60 24.02
CA ILE A 316 -1.66 3.64 24.17
C ILE A 316 -1.81 4.28 22.79
N GLY A 317 -3.04 4.52 22.35
CA GLY A 317 -3.29 5.18 21.07
C GLY A 317 -4.37 4.49 20.23
N ARG A 318 -4.55 5.02 19.02
CA ARG A 318 -5.59 4.59 18.07
C ARG A 318 -4.93 3.73 17.00
N HIS A 319 -5.24 2.45 16.98
CA HIS A 319 -4.60 1.47 16.09
C HIS A 319 -5.61 0.82 15.16
N ASP A 320 -5.15 0.47 13.97
CA ASP A 320 -5.91 -0.31 13.02
C ASP A 320 -5.97 -1.78 13.50
N ALA A 321 -7.14 -2.39 13.54
CA ALA A 321 -7.28 -3.80 13.85
C ALA A 321 -6.79 -4.68 12.67
N CYS A 322 -6.92 -4.19 11.44
CA CYS A 322 -6.39 -4.84 10.25
C CYS A 322 -5.81 -3.80 9.30
N ILE A 323 -4.47 -3.73 9.19
CA ILE A 323 -3.80 -2.76 8.31
C ILE A 323 -3.98 -3.09 6.82
N ALA A 324 -4.27 -4.36 6.49
CA ALA A 324 -4.45 -4.81 5.11
C ALA A 324 -5.60 -4.09 4.41
N VAL A 325 -6.64 -3.65 5.14
CA VAL A 325 -7.74 -2.83 4.62
C VAL A 325 -7.22 -1.56 3.96
N ARG A 326 -6.29 -0.87 4.62
CA ARG A 326 -5.68 0.37 4.11
C ARG A 326 -4.61 0.11 3.07
N ALA A 327 -3.98 -1.06 3.11
CA ALA A 327 -2.92 -1.45 2.19
C ALA A 327 -3.43 -1.62 0.76
N VAL A 328 -4.72 -1.86 0.54
CA VAL A 328 -5.32 -2.00 -0.80
C VAL A 328 -4.95 -0.82 -1.69
N ALA A 329 -5.24 0.41 -1.28
CA ALA A 329 -4.90 1.62 -2.05
C ALA A 329 -3.38 1.84 -2.19
N VAL A 330 -2.60 1.40 -1.19
CA VAL A 330 -1.13 1.51 -1.24
C VAL A 330 -0.53 0.53 -2.23
N VAL A 331 -1.06 -0.68 -2.33
CA VAL A 331 -0.64 -1.71 -3.31
C VAL A 331 -0.91 -1.21 -4.73
N GLU A 332 -2.11 -0.67 -4.99
CA GLU A 332 -2.43 -0.06 -6.29
C GLU A 332 -1.47 1.08 -6.64
N ALA A 333 -1.23 1.98 -5.70
CA ALA A 333 -0.34 3.13 -5.88
C ALA A 333 1.11 2.70 -6.18
N MET A 334 1.62 1.72 -5.44
CA MET A 334 2.98 1.23 -5.64
C MET A 334 3.14 0.47 -6.95
N ALA A 335 2.12 -0.30 -7.37
CA ALA A 335 2.10 -0.94 -8.69
C ALA A 335 2.13 0.11 -9.80
N ALA A 336 1.36 1.18 -9.68
CA ALA A 336 1.31 2.27 -10.64
C ALA A 336 2.67 3.00 -10.77
N ILE A 337 3.33 3.30 -9.65
CA ILE A 337 4.67 3.92 -9.65
C ILE A 337 5.68 3.04 -10.40
N VAL A 338 5.68 1.73 -10.11
CA VAL A 338 6.58 0.77 -10.77
C VAL A 338 6.30 0.70 -12.27
N LEU A 339 5.04 0.55 -12.66
CA LEU A 339 4.68 0.43 -14.07
C LEU A 339 4.97 1.71 -14.83
N GLN A 340 4.68 2.88 -14.27
CA GLN A 340 4.98 4.15 -14.92
C GLN A 340 6.50 4.34 -15.07
N ASP A 341 7.30 3.91 -14.09
CA ASP A 341 8.77 3.97 -14.18
C ASP A 341 9.34 3.08 -15.31
N ILE A 342 8.85 1.84 -15.43
CA ILE A 342 9.33 0.86 -16.41
C ILE A 342 8.76 1.14 -17.81
N PHE A 343 7.52 1.58 -17.90
CA PHE A 343 6.77 1.76 -19.16
C PHE A 343 6.98 3.17 -19.78
N SER A 344 7.76 4.03 -19.15
CA SER A 344 8.11 5.37 -19.64
C SER A 344 9.31 5.37 -20.61
N VAL A 345 9.88 4.20 -20.89
CA VAL A 345 11.03 4.04 -21.77
C VAL A 345 10.57 3.79 -23.21
#